data_2c0c611f2e7d5fb6a2e5a0847523c395
#
_entry.id   2c0c611f2e7d5fb6a2e5a0847523c395
#
_cell.length_a   1.000
_cell.length_b   1.000
_cell.length_c   1.000
_cell.angle_alpha   90.00
_cell.angle_beta   90.00
_cell.angle_gamma   90.00
#
_symmetry.space_group_name_H-M   'P 1'
#
loop_
_entity.id
_entity.type
_entity.pdbx_description
1 polymer ?
#
loop_
_entity_poly.entity_id
_entity_poly.type
_entity_poly.pdbx_seq_one_letter_code
_entity_poly.pdbx_strand_id
1 'polypeptide(L)'
;KLASHVRASKANKIYIANVMTQPGETTGYTLNDHVEALIAHGGEGIIDTVLANDGPLPIQMVEQYSAVGSEPLVLDTKKLQDKGIRTIRATLINPQKPAVHDPERLGKVIMDIIHAMQSNTEPHILEYYLQRDDH
;
A
#
# COMPACT_ATOMS: atom_id res chain seq x y z
N LYS A 1 5.44 -16.13 -16.84
CA LYS A 1 6.03 -17.17 -15.99
C LYS A 1 6.18 -16.71 -14.54
N LEU A 2 6.79 -15.55 -14.32
CA LEU A 2 6.94 -15.03 -12.94
C LEU A 2 5.58 -14.81 -12.29
N ALA A 3 4.63 -14.21 -12.99
CA ALA A 3 3.29 -13.95 -12.46
C ALA A 3 2.57 -15.25 -12.08
N SER A 4 2.68 -16.30 -12.90
CA SER A 4 2.04 -17.58 -12.59
C SER A 4 2.67 -18.25 -11.36
N HIS A 5 3.98 -18.13 -11.17
CA HIS A 5 4.65 -18.63 -9.99
C HIS A 5 4.22 -17.86 -8.73
N VAL A 6 4.11 -16.54 -8.83
CA VAL A 6 3.65 -15.72 -7.70
C VAL A 6 2.21 -16.08 -7.34
N ARG A 7 1.32 -16.21 -8.33
CA ARG A 7 -0.08 -16.57 -8.08
C ARG A 7 -0.22 -17.95 -7.44
N ALA A 8 0.58 -18.91 -7.86
CA ALA A 8 0.53 -20.28 -7.37
C ALA A 8 1.16 -20.44 -5.98
N SER A 9 1.95 -19.46 -5.53
CA SER A 9 2.60 -19.50 -4.23
C SER A 9 1.58 -19.48 -3.10
N LYS A 10 1.85 -20.23 -2.05
CA LYS A 10 1.08 -20.21 -0.81
C LYS A 10 1.56 -19.11 0.15
N ALA A 11 2.64 -18.42 -0.20
CA ALA A 11 3.16 -17.31 0.59
C ALA A 11 2.19 -16.12 0.52
N ASN A 12 2.25 -15.26 1.54
CA ASN A 12 1.50 -14.01 1.56
C ASN A 12 2.05 -13.06 0.48
N LYS A 13 1.15 -12.50 -0.33
CA LYS A 13 1.50 -11.63 -1.45
C LYS A 13 1.05 -10.22 -1.13
N ILE A 14 2.01 -9.38 -0.76
CA ILE A 14 1.75 -8.03 -0.29
C ILE A 14 2.22 -7.03 -1.36
N TYR A 15 1.30 -6.19 -1.82
CA TYR A 15 1.63 -5.06 -2.68
C TYR A 15 1.80 -3.81 -1.82
N ILE A 16 2.95 -3.16 -1.94
CA ILE A 16 3.23 -1.92 -1.22
C ILE A 16 2.99 -0.76 -2.20
N ALA A 17 1.93 0.01 -1.93
CA ALA A 17 1.51 1.08 -2.82
C ALA A 17 2.43 2.30 -2.72
N ASN A 18 2.65 2.98 -3.84
CA ASN A 18 3.37 4.25 -3.86
C ASN A 18 2.60 5.32 -3.09
N VAL A 19 3.34 6.25 -2.51
CA VAL A 19 2.74 7.39 -1.79
C VAL A 19 2.12 8.39 -2.77
N MET A 20 2.77 8.61 -3.92
CA MET A 20 2.38 9.59 -4.93
C MET A 20 2.18 8.92 -6.29
N THR A 21 1.32 9.50 -7.12
CA THR A 21 1.22 9.09 -8.53
C THR A 21 2.48 9.50 -9.29
N GLN A 22 2.74 8.83 -10.41
CA GLN A 22 3.88 9.15 -11.28
C GLN A 22 3.39 9.92 -12.51
N PRO A 23 3.93 11.15 -12.74
CA PRO A 23 3.48 11.96 -13.89
C PRO A 23 3.63 11.22 -15.21
N GLY A 24 2.58 11.26 -16.02
CA GLY A 24 2.57 10.64 -17.34
C GLY A 24 2.38 9.13 -17.34
N GLU A 25 2.59 8.45 -16.24
CA GLU A 25 2.44 6.99 -16.15
C GLU A 25 1.18 6.59 -15.39
N THR A 26 1.00 7.15 -14.18
CA THR A 26 -0.13 6.82 -13.32
C THR A 26 -0.94 8.05 -12.92
N THR A 27 -0.90 9.10 -13.73
CA THR A 27 -1.68 10.30 -13.48
C THR A 27 -3.16 9.96 -13.36
N GLY A 28 -3.77 10.37 -12.25
CA GLY A 28 -5.18 10.10 -11.98
C GLY A 28 -5.50 8.70 -11.47
N TYR A 29 -4.51 7.82 -11.37
CA TYR A 29 -4.73 6.48 -10.82
C TYR A 29 -5.02 6.54 -9.33
N THR A 30 -6.05 5.82 -8.90
CA THR A 30 -6.30 5.53 -7.48
C THR A 30 -5.58 4.24 -7.08
N LEU A 31 -5.61 3.91 -5.79
CA LEU A 31 -5.08 2.64 -5.32
C LEU A 31 -5.75 1.46 -6.04
N ASN A 32 -7.08 1.49 -6.20
CA ASN A 32 -7.80 0.43 -6.90
C ASN A 32 -7.35 0.33 -8.36
N ASP A 33 -7.09 1.46 -9.03
CA ASP A 33 -6.60 1.44 -10.43
C ASP A 33 -5.26 0.73 -10.54
N HIS A 34 -4.35 0.96 -9.60
CA HIS A 34 -3.07 0.25 -9.55
C HIS A 34 -3.27 -1.25 -9.37
N VAL A 35 -4.16 -1.64 -8.45
CA VAL A 35 -4.44 -3.05 -8.18
C VAL A 35 -5.09 -3.72 -9.39
N GLU A 36 -6.04 -3.05 -10.04
CA GLU A 36 -6.67 -3.60 -11.26
C GLU A 36 -5.63 -3.80 -12.37
N ALA A 37 -4.68 -2.88 -12.52
CA ALA A 37 -3.60 -3.04 -13.48
C ALA A 37 -2.72 -4.26 -13.16
N LEU A 38 -2.39 -4.48 -11.90
CA LEU A 38 -1.63 -5.66 -11.47
C LEU A 38 -2.40 -6.95 -11.77
N ILE A 39 -3.69 -6.99 -11.48
CA ILE A 39 -4.53 -8.15 -11.75
C ILE A 39 -4.64 -8.39 -13.26
N ALA A 40 -4.78 -7.33 -14.06
CA ALA A 40 -4.88 -7.44 -15.50
C ALA A 40 -3.61 -8.05 -16.12
N HIS A 41 -2.43 -7.70 -15.58
CA HIS A 41 -1.15 -8.21 -16.09
C HIS A 41 -0.71 -9.51 -15.42
N GLY A 42 -1.00 -9.68 -14.13
CA GLY A 42 -0.56 -10.82 -13.33
C GLY A 42 -1.60 -11.90 -13.10
N GLY A 43 -2.87 -11.58 -13.31
CA GLY A 43 -4.01 -12.50 -13.11
C GLY A 43 -4.57 -12.45 -11.69
N GLU A 44 -5.74 -13.04 -11.53
CA GLU A 44 -6.39 -13.16 -10.22
C GLU A 44 -5.48 -13.93 -9.24
N GLY A 45 -5.40 -13.47 -8.01
CA GLY A 45 -4.58 -14.08 -6.98
C GLY A 45 -3.13 -13.64 -6.98
N ILE A 46 -2.75 -12.67 -7.83
CA ILE A 46 -1.37 -12.13 -7.86
C ILE A 46 -1.02 -11.39 -6.55
N ILE A 47 -2.02 -10.82 -5.88
CA ILE A 47 -1.87 -10.18 -4.58
C ILE A 47 -3.04 -10.56 -3.68
N ASP A 48 -2.82 -10.63 -2.38
CA ASP A 48 -3.87 -10.87 -1.40
C ASP A 48 -4.01 -9.73 -0.38
N THR A 49 -2.97 -8.89 -0.24
CA THR A 49 -2.93 -7.81 0.72
C THR A 49 -2.27 -6.58 0.09
N VAL A 50 -2.82 -5.42 0.38
CA VAL A 50 -2.24 -4.13 -0.01
C VAL A 50 -1.83 -3.39 1.26
N LEU A 51 -0.61 -2.86 1.26
CA LEU A 51 -0.11 -1.98 2.31
C LEU A 51 0.01 -0.58 1.72
N ALA A 52 -0.65 0.39 2.32
CA ALA A 52 -0.69 1.76 1.82
C ALA A 52 -0.39 2.75 2.94
N ASN A 53 0.28 3.85 2.59
CA ASN A 53 0.52 4.94 3.51
C ASN A 53 -0.74 5.78 3.67
N ASP A 54 -1.20 5.98 4.90
CA ASP A 54 -2.26 6.93 5.23
C ASP A 54 -1.79 8.01 6.21
N GLY A 55 -0.49 8.07 6.46
CA GLY A 55 0.08 9.11 7.29
C GLY A 55 -0.05 10.48 6.64
N PRO A 56 -0.05 11.56 7.44
CA PRO A 56 -0.18 12.92 6.91
C PRO A 56 1.01 13.28 6.04
N LEU A 57 0.72 13.96 4.92
CA LEU A 57 1.75 14.45 4.01
C LEU A 57 1.96 15.94 4.25
N PRO A 58 3.22 16.41 4.36
CA PRO A 58 3.49 17.85 4.48
C PRO A 58 2.93 18.62 3.30
N ILE A 59 2.24 19.74 3.57
CA ILE A 59 1.59 20.56 2.54
C ILE A 59 2.61 21.02 1.48
N GLN A 60 3.79 21.43 1.91
CA GLN A 60 4.84 21.90 0.99
C GLN A 60 5.24 20.81 0.00
N MET A 61 5.34 19.57 0.48
CA MET A 61 5.64 18.42 -0.38
C MET A 61 4.52 18.20 -1.41
N VAL A 62 3.27 18.21 -0.97
CA VAL A 62 2.13 18.02 -1.87
C VAL A 62 2.12 19.10 -2.95
N GLU A 63 2.36 20.36 -2.59
CA GLU A 63 2.41 21.48 -3.54
C GLU A 63 3.55 21.31 -4.54
N GLN A 64 4.75 20.93 -4.07
CA GLN A 64 5.90 20.74 -4.95
C GLN A 64 5.67 19.61 -5.97
N TYR A 65 5.10 18.50 -5.53
CA TYR A 65 4.81 17.38 -6.42
C TYR A 65 3.65 17.68 -7.36
N SER A 66 2.64 18.40 -6.90
CA SER A 66 1.51 18.81 -7.74
C SER A 66 1.96 19.70 -8.90
N ALA A 67 2.97 20.54 -8.67
CA ALA A 67 3.53 21.41 -9.73
C ALA A 67 4.12 20.62 -10.90
N VAL A 68 4.54 19.39 -10.68
CA VAL A 68 5.09 18.50 -11.73
C VAL A 68 4.14 17.37 -12.12
N GLY A 69 2.87 17.47 -11.72
CA GLY A 69 1.85 16.50 -12.12
C GLY A 69 1.76 15.24 -11.26
N SER A 70 2.38 15.25 -10.08
CA SER A 70 2.31 14.13 -9.14
C SER A 70 1.37 14.49 -7.98
N GLU A 71 0.44 13.62 -7.69
CA GLU A 71 -0.57 13.83 -6.65
C GLU A 71 -0.52 12.70 -5.61
N PRO A 72 -0.96 12.96 -4.37
CA PRO A 72 -1.13 11.87 -3.40
C PRO A 72 -2.06 10.80 -3.93
N LEU A 73 -1.73 9.53 -3.67
CA LEU A 73 -2.55 8.42 -4.10
C LEU A 73 -3.87 8.39 -3.32
N VAL A 74 -4.98 8.34 -4.03
CA VAL A 74 -6.30 8.19 -3.41
C VAL A 74 -6.50 6.75 -2.98
N LEU A 75 -6.85 6.55 -1.71
CA LEU A 75 -7.00 5.21 -1.12
C LEU A 75 -8.47 4.80 -1.13
N ASP A 76 -8.95 4.29 -2.26
CA ASP A 76 -10.32 3.82 -2.44
C ASP A 76 -10.46 2.36 -2.00
N THR A 77 -10.26 2.13 -0.71
CA THR A 77 -10.10 0.81 -0.11
C THR A 77 -11.35 -0.07 -0.19
N LYS A 78 -12.53 0.54 -0.24
CA LYS A 78 -13.77 -0.23 -0.32
C LYS A 78 -13.81 -1.10 -1.58
N LYS A 79 -13.34 -0.58 -2.71
CA LYS A 79 -13.28 -1.34 -3.97
C LYS A 79 -12.36 -2.55 -3.85
N LEU A 80 -11.30 -2.45 -3.05
CA LEU A 80 -10.40 -3.57 -2.80
C LEU A 80 -11.04 -4.62 -1.90
N GLN A 81 -11.77 -4.18 -0.89
CA GLN A 81 -12.52 -5.09 0.00
C GLN A 81 -13.55 -5.89 -0.79
N ASP A 82 -14.21 -5.25 -1.75
CA ASP A 82 -15.18 -5.92 -2.62
C ASP A 82 -14.53 -7.00 -3.50
N LYS A 83 -13.23 -6.88 -3.76
CA LYS A 83 -12.44 -7.89 -4.49
C LYS A 83 -11.86 -8.98 -3.58
N GLY A 84 -12.12 -8.90 -2.26
CA GLY A 84 -11.56 -9.84 -1.30
C GLY A 84 -10.08 -9.58 -0.97
N ILE A 85 -9.56 -8.40 -1.31
CA ILE A 85 -8.18 -8.02 -1.02
C ILE A 85 -8.14 -7.26 0.31
N ARG A 86 -7.26 -7.69 1.21
CA ARG A 86 -7.04 -7.01 2.48
C ARG A 86 -6.31 -5.70 2.22
N THR A 87 -6.73 -4.65 2.92
CA THR A 87 -6.04 -3.36 2.86
C THR A 87 -5.58 -2.98 4.26
N ILE A 88 -4.28 -2.77 4.40
CA ILE A 88 -3.66 -2.32 5.65
C ILE A 88 -3.11 -0.92 5.41
N ARG A 89 -3.51 0.02 6.26
CA ARG A 89 -3.06 1.41 6.19
C ARG A 89 -2.22 1.72 7.41
N ALA A 90 -1.10 2.37 7.20
CA ALA A 90 -0.18 2.73 8.27
C ALA A 90 0.65 3.93 7.84
N THR A 91 1.29 4.59 8.78
CA THR A 91 2.25 5.64 8.47
C THR A 91 3.57 4.98 8.03
N LEU A 92 3.87 5.12 6.75
CA LEU A 92 5.04 4.50 6.12
C LEU A 92 6.12 5.49 5.73
N ILE A 93 5.88 6.79 5.93
CA ILE A 93 6.82 7.84 5.57
C ILE A 93 7.36 8.54 6.81
N ASN A 94 8.55 9.12 6.65
CA ASN A 94 9.10 10.03 7.63
C ASN A 94 8.75 11.47 7.19
N PRO A 95 8.06 12.27 8.02
CA PRO A 95 7.69 13.65 7.64
C PRO A 95 8.87 14.52 7.23
N GLN A 96 10.08 14.19 7.67
CA GLN A 96 11.29 14.93 7.31
C GLN A 96 11.86 14.53 5.95
N LYS A 97 11.52 13.33 5.48
CA LYS A 97 11.94 12.81 4.16
C LYS A 97 10.76 12.12 3.48
N PRO A 98 9.70 12.87 3.14
CA PRO A 98 8.41 12.26 2.79
C PRO A 98 8.31 11.73 1.36
N ALA A 99 9.32 11.94 0.51
CA ALA A 99 9.24 11.55 -0.90
C ALA A 99 9.25 10.04 -1.11
N VAL A 100 9.75 9.27 -0.14
CA VAL A 100 9.89 7.81 -0.21
C VAL A 100 9.41 7.20 1.09
N HIS A 101 9.14 5.90 1.07
CA HIS A 101 8.84 5.17 2.29
C HIS A 101 10.03 5.19 3.24
N ASP A 102 9.76 5.33 4.54
CA ASP A 102 10.79 5.21 5.57
C ASP A 102 11.12 3.72 5.73
N PRO A 103 12.37 3.28 5.46
CA PRO A 103 12.72 1.86 5.52
C PRO A 103 12.49 1.22 6.89
N GLU A 104 12.76 1.94 7.97
CA GLU A 104 12.57 1.40 9.32
C GLU A 104 11.08 1.22 9.64
N ARG A 105 10.25 2.21 9.33
CA ARG A 105 8.80 2.12 9.52
C ARG A 105 8.21 1.02 8.66
N LEU A 106 8.59 0.98 7.39
CA LEU A 106 8.10 -0.03 6.46
C LEU A 106 8.49 -1.44 6.92
N GLY A 107 9.74 -1.64 7.31
CA GLY A 107 10.22 -2.92 7.80
C GLY A 107 9.48 -3.39 9.05
N LYS A 108 9.26 -2.50 10.01
CA LYS A 108 8.50 -2.81 11.22
C LYS A 108 7.06 -3.23 10.90
N VAL A 109 6.40 -2.47 10.03
CA VAL A 109 5.01 -2.77 9.64
C VAL A 109 4.92 -4.12 8.95
N ILE A 110 5.84 -4.42 8.03
CA ILE A 110 5.87 -5.72 7.34
C ILE A 110 6.05 -6.86 8.34
N MET A 111 6.97 -6.73 9.30
CA MET A 111 7.17 -7.75 10.33
C MET A 111 5.94 -7.94 11.20
N ASP A 112 5.26 -6.86 11.57
CA ASP A 112 4.03 -6.93 12.34
C ASP A 112 2.92 -7.64 11.56
N ILE A 113 2.82 -7.38 10.26
CA ILE A 113 1.86 -8.07 9.39
C ILE A 113 2.15 -9.58 9.34
N ILE A 114 3.41 -9.94 9.15
CA ILE A 114 3.83 -11.35 9.09
C ILE A 114 3.48 -12.05 10.40
N HIS A 115 3.81 -11.45 11.53
CA HIS A 115 3.50 -12.03 12.86
C HIS A 115 1.99 -12.18 13.05
N ALA A 116 1.20 -11.19 12.68
CA ALA A 116 -0.26 -11.25 12.81
C ALA A 116 -0.85 -12.34 11.93
N MET A 117 -0.37 -12.51 10.71
CA MET A 117 -0.82 -13.57 9.81
C MET A 117 -0.48 -14.96 10.34
N GLN A 118 0.70 -15.12 10.92
CA GLN A 118 1.13 -16.39 11.55
C GLN A 118 0.31 -16.72 12.79
N SER A 119 -0.16 -15.70 13.51
CA SER A 119 -0.93 -15.84 14.74
C SER A 119 -2.45 -15.86 14.50
N ASN A 120 -2.90 -15.84 13.25
CA ASN A 120 -4.31 -15.73 12.88
C ASN A 120 -5.01 -14.51 13.47
N THR A 121 -4.26 -13.42 13.68
CA THR A 121 -4.84 -12.15 14.15
C THR A 121 -5.70 -11.52 13.07
N GLU A 122 -6.88 -11.04 13.44
CA GLU A 122 -7.78 -10.40 12.50
C GLU A 122 -7.15 -9.12 11.89
N PRO A 123 -7.22 -8.92 10.56
CA PRO A 123 -6.55 -7.79 9.92
C PRO A 123 -6.95 -6.42 10.44
N HIS A 124 -8.22 -6.23 10.84
CA HIS A 124 -8.66 -4.95 11.37
C HIS A 124 -8.04 -4.63 12.74
N ILE A 125 -7.74 -5.64 13.54
CA ILE A 125 -7.04 -5.46 14.81
C ILE A 125 -5.60 -5.03 14.54
N LEU A 126 -4.95 -5.65 13.58
CA LEU A 126 -3.60 -5.29 13.16
C LEU A 126 -3.55 -3.84 12.66
N GLU A 127 -4.50 -3.44 11.82
CA GLU A 127 -4.60 -2.08 11.31
C GLU A 127 -4.68 -1.07 12.46
N TYR A 128 -5.49 -1.34 13.47
CA TYR A 128 -5.62 -0.49 14.65
C TYR A 128 -4.28 -0.34 15.39
N TYR A 129 -3.57 -1.42 15.64
CA TYR A 129 -2.29 -1.38 16.32
C TYR A 129 -1.24 -0.59 15.55
N LEU A 130 -1.17 -0.77 14.25
CA LEU A 130 -0.22 -0.06 13.39
C LEU A 130 -0.47 1.44 13.39
N GLN A 131 -1.71 1.86 13.36
CA GLN A 131 -2.08 3.27 13.44
C GLN A 131 -1.74 3.87 14.80
N ARG A 132 -1.94 3.11 15.87
CA ARG A 132 -1.69 3.56 17.23
C ARG A 132 -0.20 3.74 17.51
N ASP A 133 0.65 2.88 16.98
CA ASP A 133 2.10 2.96 17.18
C ASP A 133 2.71 4.16 16.50
N ASP A 134 2.01 4.81 15.60
CA ASP A 134 2.47 5.97 14.86
C ASP A 134 2.21 7.31 15.58
N HIS A 135 1.62 7.27 16.75
CA HIS A 135 1.31 8.47 17.56
C HIS A 135 2.38 8.77 18.60
#